data_7db3f9942a90f1fd6226845d9a197e96
#
_entry.id   7db3f9942a90f1fd6226845d9a197e96
#
_cell.length_a   1.000
_cell.length_b   1.000
_cell.length_c   1.000
_cell.angle_alpha   90.00
_cell.angle_beta   90.00
_cell.angle_gamma   90.00
#
_symmetry.space_group_name_H-M   'P 1'
#
loop_
_entity.id
_entity.type
_entity.pdbx_description
1 polymer ?
#
loop_
_entity_poly.entity_id
_entity_poly.type
_entity_poly.pdbx_seq_one_letter_code
_entity_poly.pdbx_strand_id
1 'polypeptide(L)'
;MRKMSVLSLVAALLSADAATRPANLANLAGEDHLGRKIVSRAETGPVKPGRQVGLFYYLWMGQHGTQGPYDISKMEAADPDVMDKPDSPLWPDSAHTPMLHWGEPLFGYYLSTDEWVIRRHVEMFIAAGIDVLYFDTTNGYHYREVTDRLFPILQEYHDRGFKVPKFCYYMAPNRRGSGTSNVLDVWLNYYKDRKFSDLYFMWDGKPLIVTHPDRPYRQEILDFFTFRRPTWCTPSKPDTWYWGGMPTQNVAVASNGRREMLPVTVSTPHAAMESPTPQRGRGIGASEFRWRKDVQSRSWHHGRLDTRENASHYGFFLQEQMDWALAPEREDVPLAFVCQWNEWLVPFLTEKSNDLYKMRHWIHLMDEYNMESSRDIEPMKGGFQDAYYLQLVNFVRRWKGLPDPAVAGKGDTVVFVEPTGDCAPRNHPGYDACGVYTNFTGRNEFADVCVSCDGTKLVFTANTVKPPLCDRETSMNLFLRVPGKEPDALGYTHRYRRAARYEIPLADLGLDGAQRFELQFKWSDNRQADDPMDFYVNGDAAPRGRLNYLFVYDPQQGNRS
;
A
#
# COMPACT_ATOMS: atom_id res chain seq x y z
N MET A 1 26.70 2.31 25.24
CA MET A 1 26.00 3.60 25.29
C MET A 1 24.50 3.30 25.23
N ARG A 2 23.74 3.63 26.29
CA ARG A 2 22.29 3.35 26.34
C ARG A 2 21.59 4.21 25.28
N LYS A 3 20.86 3.59 24.37
CA LYS A 3 20.00 4.26 23.38
C LYS A 3 18.87 4.95 24.17
N MET A 4 18.87 6.28 24.20
CA MET A 4 17.73 7.04 24.70
C MET A 4 16.62 6.99 23.65
N SER A 5 15.48 6.49 24.05
CA SER A 5 14.24 6.48 23.26
C SER A 5 13.81 7.93 22.97
N VAL A 6 13.32 8.20 21.77
CA VAL A 6 12.83 9.51 21.29
C VAL A 6 11.67 10.07 22.14
N LEU A 7 11.07 9.25 23.00
CA LEU A 7 10.02 9.68 23.94
C LEU A 7 10.49 10.63 25.07
N SER A 8 11.80 10.91 25.21
CA SER A 8 12.34 11.60 26.38
C SER A 8 12.50 13.13 26.23
N LEU A 9 12.13 13.74 25.09
CA LEU A 9 12.43 15.18 24.89
C LEU A 9 11.22 16.13 25.00
N VAL A 10 9.99 15.65 25.22
CA VAL A 10 8.77 16.50 25.31
C VAL A 10 8.37 16.85 26.75
N ALA A 11 9.11 16.40 27.76
CA ALA A 11 8.69 16.43 29.18
C ALA A 11 8.94 17.75 29.94
N ALA A 12 9.18 18.87 29.30
CA ALA A 12 9.59 20.09 30.02
C ALA A 12 8.69 21.28 29.73
N LEU A 13 7.41 21.25 30.08
CA LEU A 13 6.56 22.45 30.37
C LEU A 13 5.08 22.11 30.54
N LEU A 14 4.73 20.95 31.09
CA LEU A 14 3.35 20.63 31.40
C LEU A 14 3.06 20.76 32.88
N SER A 15 1.90 21.31 33.24
CA SER A 15 1.37 21.32 34.61
C SER A 15 1.30 19.91 35.17
N ALA A 16 1.49 19.73 36.47
CA ALA A 16 1.68 18.44 37.14
C ALA A 16 0.53 17.38 36.96
N ASP A 17 -0.59 17.75 36.32
CA ASP A 17 -1.79 16.89 36.16
C ASP A 17 -2.17 16.59 34.69
N ALA A 18 -1.46 17.12 33.68
CA ALA A 18 -1.82 16.92 32.27
C ALA A 18 -1.13 15.68 31.69
N ALA A 19 -1.91 14.71 31.22
CA ALA A 19 -1.41 13.49 30.62
C ALA A 19 -1.02 13.66 29.13
N THR A 20 0.09 13.01 28.73
CA THR A 20 0.47 12.88 27.31
C THR A 20 0.03 11.51 26.80
N ARG A 21 -0.76 11.48 25.72
CA ARG A 21 -1.33 10.27 25.14
C ARG A 21 -0.88 10.09 23.69
N PRO A 22 -0.20 8.98 23.36
CA PRO A 22 0.14 8.72 21.95
C PRO A 22 -1.12 8.39 21.15
N ALA A 23 -1.26 8.99 19.98
CA ALA A 23 -2.27 8.62 18.99
C ALA A 23 -1.98 7.23 18.41
N ASN A 24 -3.01 6.60 17.83
CA ASN A 24 -2.90 5.29 17.19
C ASN A 24 -3.73 5.26 15.89
N LEU A 25 -3.82 4.11 15.24
CA LEU A 25 -4.55 3.98 13.96
C LEU A 25 -6.04 4.36 14.04
N ALA A 26 -6.68 4.30 15.22
CA ALA A 26 -8.05 4.77 15.39
C ALA A 26 -8.17 6.30 15.43
N ASN A 27 -7.04 7.01 15.59
CA ASN A 27 -6.94 8.46 15.47
C ASN A 27 -6.67 8.93 14.03
N LEU A 28 -6.90 8.09 13.03
CA LEU A 28 -6.85 8.46 11.61
C LEU A 28 -8.26 8.41 11.02
N ALA A 29 -8.62 9.45 10.28
CA ALA A 29 -9.80 9.56 9.43
C ALA A 29 -9.37 9.78 7.97
N GLY A 30 -10.28 9.72 7.03
CA GLY A 30 -9.97 9.98 5.62
C GLY A 30 -11.19 9.75 4.73
N GLU A 31 -11.08 10.27 3.52
CA GLU A 31 -12.13 10.15 2.50
C GLU A 31 -11.45 10.12 1.13
N ASP A 32 -11.79 9.13 0.29
CA ASP A 32 -11.25 9.03 -1.05
C ASP A 32 -11.91 10.03 -2.01
N HIS A 33 -11.41 10.09 -3.26
CA HIS A 33 -11.95 10.99 -4.27
C HIS A 33 -13.40 10.66 -4.71
N LEU A 34 -13.91 9.49 -4.34
CA LEU A 34 -15.30 9.07 -4.57
C LEU A 34 -16.22 9.43 -3.38
N GLY A 35 -15.70 10.10 -2.35
CA GLY A 35 -16.44 10.47 -1.14
C GLY A 35 -16.64 9.32 -0.14
N ARG A 36 -15.90 8.20 -0.30
CA ARG A 36 -15.99 7.07 0.63
C ARG A 36 -15.07 7.28 1.82
N LYS A 37 -15.66 7.29 3.01
CA LYS A 37 -14.92 7.47 4.27
C LYS A 37 -14.27 6.19 4.72
N ILE A 38 -13.11 6.31 5.37
CA ILE A 38 -12.53 5.17 6.07
C ILE A 38 -13.30 4.92 7.38
N VAL A 39 -13.47 3.64 7.68
CA VAL A 39 -14.28 3.20 8.82
C VAL A 39 -13.63 3.52 10.16
N SER A 40 -14.46 3.86 11.13
CA SER A 40 -14.08 4.22 12.49
C SER A 40 -13.97 2.99 13.42
N ARG A 41 -13.47 3.21 14.62
CA ARG A 41 -13.46 2.21 15.70
C ARG A 41 -14.87 1.71 16.06
N ALA A 42 -15.87 2.59 16.00
CA ALA A 42 -17.24 2.22 16.29
C ALA A 42 -17.82 1.24 15.27
N GLU A 43 -17.37 1.34 14.00
CA GLU A 43 -17.83 0.46 12.92
C GLU A 43 -17.06 -0.85 12.83
N THR A 44 -15.78 -0.86 13.23
CA THR A 44 -14.92 -2.05 13.10
C THR A 44 -14.92 -2.95 14.33
N GLY A 45 -15.28 -2.43 15.49
CA GLY A 45 -15.13 -3.10 16.76
C GLY A 45 -13.67 -3.16 17.26
N PRO A 46 -13.41 -3.84 18.39
CA PRO A 46 -12.08 -3.93 19.00
C PRO A 46 -11.10 -4.72 18.15
N VAL A 47 -9.81 -4.57 18.48
CA VAL A 47 -8.74 -5.38 17.87
C VAL A 47 -9.08 -6.87 17.98
N LYS A 48 -8.99 -7.55 16.85
CA LYS A 48 -9.18 -9.00 16.72
C LYS A 48 -7.81 -9.68 16.79
N PRO A 49 -7.46 -10.34 17.92
CA PRO A 49 -6.13 -10.92 18.09
C PRO A 49 -5.80 -11.96 17.02
N GLY A 50 -4.54 -11.99 16.59
CA GLY A 50 -4.03 -12.97 15.63
C GLY A 50 -4.37 -12.69 14.17
N ARG A 51 -5.18 -11.66 13.87
CA ARG A 51 -5.47 -11.30 12.49
C ARG A 51 -4.37 -10.42 11.89
N GLN A 52 -3.94 -10.81 10.70
CA GLN A 52 -2.87 -10.15 9.95
C GLN A 52 -3.29 -9.90 8.50
N VAL A 53 -2.68 -8.90 7.88
CA VAL A 53 -2.85 -8.61 6.45
C VAL A 53 -1.49 -8.59 5.78
N GLY A 54 -1.35 -9.42 4.76
CA GLY A 54 -0.20 -9.43 3.87
C GLY A 54 -0.51 -8.77 2.54
N LEU A 55 0.49 -8.17 1.94
CA LEU A 55 0.39 -7.48 0.67
C LEU A 55 1.47 -7.97 -0.29
N PHE A 56 1.10 -8.33 -1.52
CA PHE A 56 2.05 -8.73 -2.54
C PHE A 56 2.74 -7.48 -3.10
N TYR A 57 4.06 -7.45 -3.02
CA TYR A 57 4.90 -6.29 -3.36
C TYR A 57 5.93 -6.67 -4.42
N TYR A 58 5.94 -5.91 -5.50
CA TYR A 58 6.80 -6.15 -6.66
C TYR A 58 8.07 -5.30 -6.59
N LEU A 59 9.20 -5.93 -6.91
CA LEU A 59 10.54 -5.34 -6.79
C LEU A 59 11.19 -5.09 -8.17
N TRP A 60 10.47 -5.24 -9.26
CA TRP A 60 11.08 -5.47 -10.56
C TRP A 60 11.06 -4.27 -11.53
N MET A 61 10.46 -3.13 -11.17
CA MET A 61 10.47 -1.97 -12.06
C MET A 61 11.90 -1.47 -12.28
N GLY A 62 12.30 -1.43 -13.56
CA GLY A 62 13.65 -1.14 -14.00
C GLY A 62 14.64 -2.30 -13.92
N GLN A 63 14.29 -3.42 -13.28
CA GLN A 63 15.21 -4.57 -13.12
C GLN A 63 15.31 -5.45 -14.38
N HIS A 64 14.36 -5.30 -15.31
CA HIS A 64 14.32 -5.98 -16.59
C HIS A 64 14.56 -5.04 -17.78
N GLY A 65 15.18 -3.89 -17.53
CA GLY A 65 15.42 -2.83 -18.48
C GLY A 65 14.62 -1.57 -18.18
N THR A 66 15.09 -0.46 -18.70
CA THR A 66 14.53 0.89 -18.46
C THR A 66 13.97 1.53 -19.72
N GLN A 67 13.85 0.79 -20.81
CA GLN A 67 13.31 1.29 -22.08
C GLN A 67 11.85 1.72 -21.93
N GLY A 68 11.48 2.80 -22.57
CA GLY A 68 10.15 3.37 -22.48
C GLY A 68 10.10 4.60 -21.55
N PRO A 69 8.99 4.87 -20.83
CA PRO A 69 7.84 3.99 -20.61
C PRO A 69 6.96 3.79 -21.84
N TYR A 70 6.50 2.58 -22.06
CA TYR A 70 5.44 2.25 -23.01
C TYR A 70 4.16 2.02 -22.22
N ASP A 71 3.20 2.94 -22.31
CA ASP A 71 2.02 2.95 -21.45
C ASP A 71 0.76 2.60 -22.25
N ILE A 72 0.17 1.46 -21.92
CA ILE A 72 -1.04 0.94 -22.57
C ILE A 72 -2.20 1.92 -22.41
N SER A 73 -2.37 2.56 -21.27
CA SER A 73 -3.45 3.53 -21.06
C SER A 73 -3.35 4.73 -22.01
N LYS A 74 -2.13 5.15 -22.35
CA LYS A 74 -1.87 6.21 -23.33
C LYS A 74 -2.09 5.73 -24.77
N MET A 75 -1.80 4.46 -25.04
CA MET A 75 -2.10 3.83 -26.32
C MET A 75 -3.61 3.69 -26.53
N GLU A 76 -4.36 3.23 -25.51
CA GLU A 76 -5.84 3.16 -25.54
C GLU A 76 -6.48 4.56 -25.68
N ALA A 77 -5.90 5.59 -25.04
CA ALA A 77 -6.37 6.96 -25.22
C ALA A 77 -6.16 7.50 -26.64
N ALA A 78 -5.10 7.06 -27.32
CA ALA A 78 -4.81 7.44 -28.72
C ALA A 78 -5.65 6.62 -29.72
N ASP A 79 -5.89 5.35 -29.43
CA ASP A 79 -6.71 4.43 -30.24
C ASP A 79 -7.44 3.44 -29.29
N PRO A 80 -8.73 3.66 -29.01
CA PRO A 80 -9.50 2.81 -28.09
C PRO A 80 -9.56 1.34 -28.49
N ASP A 81 -9.30 1.01 -29.75
CA ASP A 81 -9.29 -0.36 -30.27
C ASP A 81 -7.88 -0.93 -30.41
N VAL A 82 -6.85 -0.28 -29.83
CA VAL A 82 -5.44 -0.68 -30.01
C VAL A 82 -5.19 -2.13 -29.56
N MET A 83 -5.92 -2.60 -28.55
CA MET A 83 -5.82 -3.96 -28.02
C MET A 83 -6.28 -5.02 -29.05
N ASP A 84 -7.14 -4.66 -29.98
CA ASP A 84 -7.62 -5.52 -31.07
C ASP A 84 -6.79 -5.35 -32.37
N LYS A 85 -5.75 -4.48 -32.36
CA LYS A 85 -4.90 -4.14 -33.51
C LYS A 85 -3.44 -4.52 -33.28
N PRO A 86 -3.04 -5.78 -33.47
CA PRO A 86 -1.66 -6.22 -33.19
C PRO A 86 -0.60 -5.53 -34.06
N ASP A 87 -0.99 -5.04 -35.23
CA ASP A 87 -0.09 -4.33 -36.17
C ASP A 87 -0.12 -2.79 -35.99
N SER A 88 -0.74 -2.28 -34.94
CA SER A 88 -0.79 -0.84 -34.67
C SER A 88 0.63 -0.28 -34.46
N PRO A 89 0.96 0.87 -35.07
CA PRO A 89 2.26 1.52 -34.87
C PRO A 89 2.45 2.08 -33.44
N LEU A 90 1.40 2.06 -32.62
CA LEU A 90 1.48 2.45 -31.21
C LEU A 90 2.23 1.42 -30.35
N TRP A 91 2.26 0.13 -30.78
CA TRP A 91 3.03 -0.88 -30.09
C TRP A 91 4.53 -0.69 -30.30
N PRO A 92 5.36 -0.86 -29.25
CA PRO A 92 6.80 -0.77 -29.41
C PRO A 92 7.36 -1.91 -30.27
N ASP A 93 8.57 -1.72 -30.83
CA ASP A 93 9.26 -2.81 -31.51
C ASP A 93 9.60 -3.93 -30.50
N SER A 94 9.01 -5.08 -30.71
CA SER A 94 9.10 -6.24 -29.84
C SER A 94 10.43 -7.02 -29.98
N ALA A 95 11.35 -6.58 -30.83
CA ALA A 95 12.64 -7.28 -31.03
C ALA A 95 13.41 -7.54 -29.72
N HIS A 96 13.14 -6.72 -28.68
CA HIS A 96 13.81 -6.78 -27.38
C HIS A 96 12.84 -7.09 -26.22
N THR A 97 11.62 -7.53 -26.50
CA THR A 97 10.60 -7.86 -25.49
C THR A 97 10.45 -6.76 -24.43
N PRO A 98 10.01 -5.56 -24.79
CA PRO A 98 9.87 -4.49 -23.81
C PRO A 98 8.83 -4.84 -22.76
N MET A 99 9.04 -4.32 -21.56
CA MET A 99 8.02 -4.30 -20.55
C MET A 99 7.14 -3.08 -20.77
N LEU A 100 5.83 -3.27 -20.77
CA LEU A 100 4.86 -2.18 -20.90
C LEU A 100 4.35 -1.79 -19.53
N HIS A 101 3.95 -0.52 -19.36
CA HIS A 101 3.15 -0.08 -18.23
C HIS A 101 1.67 -0.18 -18.61
N TRP A 102 0.84 -0.69 -17.73
CA TRP A 102 -0.60 -0.67 -17.94
C TRP A 102 -1.23 0.69 -17.61
N GLY A 103 -0.52 1.56 -16.86
CA GLY A 103 -0.91 2.90 -16.46
C GLY A 103 0.23 3.65 -15.77
N GLU A 104 0.01 4.90 -15.39
CA GLU A 104 1.02 5.73 -14.73
C GLU A 104 0.84 5.74 -13.21
N PRO A 105 1.81 5.22 -12.42
CA PRO A 105 1.83 5.36 -10.97
C PRO A 105 1.76 6.82 -10.52
N LEU A 106 1.22 7.08 -9.33
CA LEU A 106 1.19 8.44 -8.78
C LEU A 106 2.58 9.09 -8.72
N PHE A 107 3.59 8.30 -8.42
CA PHE A 107 4.98 8.77 -8.30
C PHE A 107 5.75 8.76 -9.63
N GLY A 108 5.04 8.63 -10.77
CA GLY A 108 5.60 8.51 -12.10
C GLY A 108 6.14 7.11 -12.40
N TYR A 109 6.76 6.93 -13.55
CA TYR A 109 7.38 5.66 -13.94
C TYR A 109 8.73 5.49 -13.23
N TYR A 110 8.65 5.21 -11.92
CA TYR A 110 9.80 5.09 -11.05
C TYR A 110 10.49 3.72 -11.20
N LEU A 111 11.75 3.67 -10.79
CA LEU A 111 12.46 2.41 -10.65
C LEU A 111 12.31 1.91 -9.20
N SER A 112 12.21 0.59 -9.00
CA SER A 112 12.07 0.00 -7.65
C SER A 112 13.22 0.35 -6.69
N THR A 113 14.32 0.88 -7.20
CA THR A 113 15.47 1.37 -6.41
C THR A 113 15.31 2.81 -5.91
N ASP A 114 14.22 3.49 -6.24
CA ASP A 114 13.98 4.88 -5.82
C ASP A 114 13.58 4.93 -4.33
N GLU A 115 14.53 5.27 -3.46
CA GLU A 115 14.31 5.33 -2.01
C GLU A 115 13.24 6.36 -1.59
N TRP A 116 13.07 7.42 -2.37
CA TRP A 116 12.01 8.40 -2.15
C TRP A 116 10.61 7.77 -2.29
N VAL A 117 10.43 6.89 -3.27
CA VAL A 117 9.20 6.13 -3.46
C VAL A 117 9.05 5.04 -2.40
N ILE A 118 10.14 4.30 -2.12
CA ILE A 118 10.14 3.26 -1.08
C ILE A 118 9.65 3.82 0.28
N ARG A 119 10.15 4.99 0.70
CA ARG A 119 9.73 5.63 1.96
C ARG A 119 8.24 5.93 1.97
N ARG A 120 7.69 6.49 0.88
CA ARG A 120 6.25 6.76 0.77
C ARG A 120 5.39 5.50 0.82
N HIS A 121 5.84 4.44 0.17
CA HIS A 121 5.15 3.14 0.28
C HIS A 121 5.15 2.64 1.73
N VAL A 122 6.29 2.67 2.41
CA VAL A 122 6.38 2.21 3.81
C VAL A 122 5.47 3.02 4.73
N GLU A 123 5.41 4.35 4.58
CA GLU A 123 4.49 5.21 5.33
C GLU A 123 3.03 4.85 5.06
N MET A 124 2.66 4.63 3.80
CA MET A 124 1.31 4.20 3.43
C MET A 124 0.98 2.83 4.03
N PHE A 125 1.93 1.91 4.10
CA PHE A 125 1.73 0.60 4.73
C PHE A 125 1.60 0.71 6.25
N ILE A 126 2.36 1.58 6.91
CA ILE A 126 2.22 1.87 8.35
C ILE A 126 0.83 2.43 8.63
N ALA A 127 0.38 3.44 7.86
CA ALA A 127 -0.92 4.06 8.01
C ALA A 127 -2.09 3.11 7.72
N ALA A 128 -1.93 2.21 6.75
CA ALA A 128 -2.90 1.15 6.46
C ALA A 128 -2.89 0.02 7.49
N GLY A 129 -1.80 -0.15 8.25
CA GLY A 129 -1.65 -1.24 9.22
C GLY A 129 -1.33 -2.60 8.58
N ILE A 130 -0.57 -2.62 7.49
CA ILE A 130 -0.09 -3.85 6.82
C ILE A 130 0.92 -4.57 7.73
N ASP A 131 0.83 -5.89 7.83
CA ASP A 131 1.66 -6.69 8.72
C ASP A 131 2.83 -7.37 7.99
N VAL A 132 2.68 -7.72 6.70
CA VAL A 132 3.73 -8.39 5.93
C VAL A 132 3.71 -8.00 4.46
N LEU A 133 4.90 -7.80 3.88
CA LEU A 133 5.13 -7.70 2.45
C LEU A 133 5.62 -9.07 1.94
N TYR A 134 4.91 -9.63 1.00
CA TYR A 134 5.35 -10.78 0.22
C TYR A 134 6.03 -10.28 -1.03
N PHE A 135 7.32 -10.57 -1.19
CA PHE A 135 8.06 -10.16 -2.38
C PHE A 135 7.85 -11.16 -3.49
N ASP A 136 7.33 -10.69 -4.62
CA ASP A 136 7.27 -11.52 -5.80
C ASP A 136 8.67 -11.80 -6.36
N THR A 137 9.06 -13.05 -6.26
CA THR A 137 10.29 -13.61 -6.83
C THR A 137 9.99 -14.89 -7.60
N THR A 138 8.75 -15.00 -8.10
CA THR A 138 8.26 -16.19 -8.82
C THR A 138 8.97 -16.39 -10.16
N ASN A 139 9.51 -15.33 -10.75
CA ASN A 139 10.28 -15.35 -11.99
C ASN A 139 11.75 -15.80 -11.81
N GLY A 140 12.19 -16.04 -10.57
CA GLY A 140 13.52 -16.58 -10.29
C GLY A 140 14.58 -15.54 -9.94
N TYR A 141 14.21 -14.28 -9.75
CA TYR A 141 15.09 -13.19 -9.30
C TYR A 141 14.68 -12.72 -7.91
N HIS A 142 15.66 -12.42 -7.04
CA HIS A 142 15.39 -11.92 -5.68
C HIS A 142 15.61 -10.40 -5.53
N TYR A 143 15.96 -9.71 -6.60
CA TYR A 143 16.06 -8.25 -6.70
C TYR A 143 16.84 -7.59 -5.56
N ARG A 144 18.06 -8.07 -5.34
CA ARG A 144 18.89 -7.65 -4.23
C ARG A 144 19.14 -6.14 -4.18
N GLU A 145 19.31 -5.50 -5.34
CA GLU A 145 19.53 -4.05 -5.42
C GLU A 145 18.38 -3.24 -4.81
N VAL A 146 17.16 -3.77 -4.86
CA VAL A 146 15.99 -3.15 -4.28
C VAL A 146 15.88 -3.46 -2.79
N THR A 147 16.05 -4.72 -2.40
CA THR A 147 15.94 -5.13 -1.00
C THR A 147 17.06 -4.57 -0.13
N ASP A 148 18.27 -4.35 -0.68
CA ASP A 148 19.38 -3.69 0.02
C ASP A 148 19.09 -2.20 0.34
N ARG A 149 18.06 -1.59 -0.31
CA ARG A 149 17.54 -0.24 0.01
C ARG A 149 16.30 -0.30 0.91
N LEU A 150 15.40 -1.23 0.63
CA LEU A 150 14.13 -1.35 1.35
C LEU A 150 14.32 -1.78 2.82
N PHE A 151 15.20 -2.77 3.08
CA PHE A 151 15.36 -3.30 4.45
C PHE A 151 15.95 -2.29 5.42
N PRO A 152 16.98 -1.48 5.07
CA PRO A 152 17.44 -0.40 5.94
C PRO A 152 16.34 0.64 6.26
N ILE A 153 15.48 0.97 5.28
CA ILE A 153 14.37 1.91 5.49
C ILE A 153 13.32 1.30 6.46
N LEU A 154 12.94 0.04 6.26
CA LEU A 154 12.04 -0.65 7.18
C LEU A 154 12.64 -0.73 8.60
N GLN A 155 13.95 -1.04 8.71
CA GLN A 155 14.63 -1.10 10.00
C GLN A 155 14.69 0.27 10.68
N GLU A 156 14.96 1.33 9.91
CA GLU A 156 14.98 2.71 10.41
C GLU A 156 13.64 3.07 11.07
N TYR A 157 12.51 2.83 10.40
CA TYR A 157 11.18 3.10 10.95
C TYR A 157 10.84 2.16 12.12
N HIS A 158 11.21 0.90 12.03
CA HIS A 158 11.05 -0.05 13.14
C HIS A 158 11.80 0.42 14.41
N ASP A 159 13.06 0.84 14.26
CA ASP A 159 13.89 1.30 15.38
C ASP A 159 13.35 2.58 16.03
N ARG A 160 12.56 3.36 15.29
CA ARG A 160 11.83 4.54 15.78
C ARG A 160 10.51 4.18 16.46
N GLY A 161 10.12 2.91 16.46
CA GLY A 161 8.91 2.42 17.13
C GLY A 161 7.67 2.32 16.25
N PHE A 162 7.78 2.53 14.94
CA PHE A 162 6.67 2.32 14.02
C PHE A 162 6.43 0.83 13.78
N LYS A 163 5.15 0.47 13.66
CA LYS A 163 4.75 -0.88 13.27
C LYS A 163 4.90 -1.03 11.75
N VAL A 164 6.11 -1.29 11.29
CA VAL A 164 6.38 -1.57 9.88
C VAL A 164 5.95 -2.98 9.48
N PRO A 165 5.61 -3.21 8.20
CA PRO A 165 5.40 -4.57 7.72
C PRO A 165 6.68 -5.40 7.83
N LYS A 166 6.52 -6.67 8.17
CA LYS A 166 7.57 -7.69 8.09
C LYS A 166 7.73 -8.15 6.64
N PHE A 167 8.76 -8.92 6.31
CA PHE A 167 8.93 -9.42 4.96
C PHE A 167 8.94 -10.94 4.87
N CYS A 168 8.50 -11.43 3.72
CA CYS A 168 8.54 -12.83 3.33
C CYS A 168 8.81 -12.92 1.82
N TYR A 169 9.69 -13.82 1.40
CA TYR A 169 9.88 -14.12 -0.02
C TYR A 169 8.85 -15.12 -0.51
N TYR A 170 8.24 -14.81 -1.65
CA TYR A 170 7.31 -15.68 -2.36
C TYR A 170 7.97 -16.15 -3.66
N MET A 171 8.43 -17.40 -3.69
CA MET A 171 9.31 -17.94 -4.73
C MET A 171 8.67 -19.15 -5.41
N ALA A 172 8.36 -19.07 -6.68
CA ALA A 172 8.08 -20.27 -7.47
C ALA A 172 9.41 -20.94 -7.88
N PRO A 173 9.49 -22.26 -7.90
CA PRO A 173 10.64 -22.91 -8.49
C PRO A 173 10.58 -22.71 -10.00
N ASN A 174 11.55 -22.00 -10.53
CA ASN A 174 11.72 -21.88 -11.98
C ASN A 174 11.78 -23.27 -12.60
N ARG A 175 11.06 -23.49 -13.71
CA ARG A 175 11.07 -24.73 -14.50
C ARG A 175 12.47 -25.13 -14.96
N ARG A 176 13.44 -24.21 -14.97
CA ARG A 176 14.82 -24.39 -15.39
C ARG A 176 15.82 -24.73 -14.26
N GLY A 177 15.34 -25.09 -13.05
CA GLY A 177 16.20 -25.59 -11.97
C GLY A 177 16.83 -24.52 -11.05
N SER A 178 16.61 -23.24 -11.29
CA SER A 178 17.22 -22.15 -10.51
C SER A 178 16.55 -21.85 -9.15
N GLY A 179 15.45 -22.52 -8.81
CA GLY A 179 14.70 -22.22 -7.58
C GLY A 179 15.48 -22.45 -6.28
N THR A 180 16.47 -23.36 -6.27
CA THR A 180 17.33 -23.57 -5.11
C THR A 180 18.41 -22.51 -4.96
N SER A 181 18.90 -21.93 -6.06
CA SER A 181 19.90 -20.86 -6.02
C SER A 181 19.31 -19.59 -5.40
N ASN A 182 18.08 -19.22 -5.74
CA ASN A 182 17.43 -18.03 -5.17
C ASN A 182 17.22 -18.15 -3.66
N VAL A 183 16.77 -19.32 -3.18
CA VAL A 183 16.65 -19.56 -1.74
C VAL A 183 18.03 -19.51 -1.07
N LEU A 184 19.05 -20.08 -1.70
CA LEU A 184 20.42 -20.01 -1.19
C LEU A 184 20.95 -18.56 -1.16
N ASP A 185 20.67 -17.78 -2.19
CA ASP A 185 21.12 -16.39 -2.27
C ASP A 185 20.47 -15.52 -1.17
N VAL A 186 19.15 -15.61 -0.96
CA VAL A 186 18.50 -14.85 0.13
C VAL A 186 18.94 -15.36 1.50
N TRP A 187 19.18 -16.68 1.63
CA TRP A 187 19.74 -17.27 2.84
C TRP A 187 21.10 -16.66 3.17
N LEU A 188 22.03 -16.65 2.23
CA LEU A 188 23.40 -16.15 2.43
C LEU A 188 23.43 -14.63 2.65
N ASN A 189 22.55 -13.89 2.01
CA ASN A 189 22.57 -12.43 2.09
C ASN A 189 21.88 -11.87 3.34
N TYR A 190 20.82 -12.52 3.83
CA TYR A 190 19.99 -11.96 4.89
C TYR A 190 19.78 -12.87 6.09
N TYR A 191 19.45 -14.15 5.89
CA TYR A 191 18.98 -15.00 6.98
C TYR A 191 20.09 -15.70 7.77
N LYS A 192 21.14 -16.15 7.11
CA LYS A 192 22.25 -16.88 7.74
C LYS A 192 22.88 -16.07 8.88
N ASP A 193 23.19 -14.81 8.63
CA ASP A 193 23.78 -13.88 9.59
C ASP A 193 22.72 -13.09 10.38
N ARG A 194 21.44 -13.46 10.27
CA ARG A 194 20.30 -12.83 10.94
C ARG A 194 20.19 -11.31 10.74
N LYS A 195 20.59 -10.82 9.57
CA LYS A 195 20.44 -9.42 9.21
C LYS A 195 18.94 -9.07 9.17
N PHE A 196 18.58 -7.96 9.78
CA PHE A 196 17.19 -7.53 9.84
C PHE A 196 16.22 -8.56 10.47
N SER A 197 16.70 -9.34 11.46
CA SER A 197 15.90 -10.42 12.06
C SER A 197 14.59 -9.94 12.67
N ASP A 198 14.53 -8.68 13.13
CA ASP A 198 13.32 -8.05 13.66
C ASP A 198 12.24 -7.82 12.60
N LEU A 199 12.61 -7.91 11.31
CA LEU A 199 11.71 -7.75 10.17
C LEU A 199 11.26 -9.07 9.53
N TYR A 200 11.71 -10.23 10.04
CA TYR A 200 11.25 -11.52 9.51
C TYR A 200 9.79 -11.74 9.83
N PHE A 201 9.01 -12.14 8.84
CA PHE A 201 7.65 -12.61 9.08
C PHE A 201 7.69 -14.04 9.65
N MET A 202 7.24 -14.16 10.88
CA MET A 202 7.29 -15.43 11.61
C MET A 202 5.99 -16.20 11.43
N TRP A 203 6.08 -17.50 11.14
CA TRP A 203 4.96 -18.42 11.05
C TRP A 203 5.33 -19.75 11.70
N ASP A 204 4.48 -20.24 12.58
CA ASP A 204 4.75 -21.47 13.36
C ASP A 204 6.12 -21.44 14.08
N GLY A 205 6.49 -20.28 14.62
CA GLY A 205 7.72 -20.10 15.41
C GLY A 205 9.02 -19.93 14.62
N LYS A 206 8.95 -19.96 13.27
CA LYS A 206 10.13 -19.77 12.39
C LYS A 206 9.85 -18.71 11.33
N PRO A 207 10.88 -18.10 10.73
CA PRO A 207 10.68 -17.26 9.56
C PRO A 207 9.98 -18.03 8.45
N LEU A 208 8.97 -17.39 7.83
CA LEU A 208 8.25 -17.97 6.71
C LEU A 208 9.02 -17.76 5.40
N ILE A 209 9.02 -18.77 4.57
CA ILE A 209 9.35 -18.67 3.14
C ILE A 209 8.31 -19.42 2.32
N VAL A 210 7.76 -18.78 1.29
CA VAL A 210 6.82 -19.44 0.38
C VAL A 210 7.59 -19.97 -0.82
N THR A 211 7.89 -21.26 -0.77
CA THR A 211 8.62 -22.00 -1.83
C THR A 211 8.38 -23.50 -1.66
N HIS A 212 8.78 -24.31 -2.63
CA HIS A 212 8.59 -25.76 -2.56
C HIS A 212 9.62 -26.42 -1.61
N PRO A 213 9.20 -27.04 -0.48
CA PRO A 213 10.10 -27.68 0.46
C PRO A 213 10.78 -28.94 -0.08
N ASP A 214 10.22 -29.55 -1.13
CA ASP A 214 10.68 -30.82 -1.70
C ASP A 214 11.94 -30.65 -2.61
N ARG A 215 12.58 -29.47 -2.57
CA ARG A 215 13.83 -29.21 -3.30
C ARG A 215 15.05 -29.56 -2.46
N PRO A 216 16.20 -29.89 -3.06
CA PRO A 216 17.41 -30.29 -2.36
C PRO A 216 18.11 -29.09 -1.68
N TYR A 217 17.46 -28.49 -0.70
CA TYR A 217 18.05 -27.46 0.15
C TYR A 217 19.03 -28.08 1.14
N ARG A 218 19.98 -27.26 1.63
CA ARG A 218 20.81 -27.63 2.78
C ARG A 218 19.94 -27.81 4.02
N GLN A 219 20.33 -28.75 4.88
CA GLN A 219 19.57 -29.04 6.11
C GLN A 219 19.38 -27.80 6.98
N GLU A 220 20.41 -26.94 7.10
CA GLU A 220 20.34 -25.68 7.84
C GLU A 220 19.21 -24.75 7.37
N ILE A 221 18.90 -24.75 6.08
CA ILE A 221 17.80 -23.96 5.48
C ILE A 221 16.44 -24.59 5.82
N LEU A 222 16.34 -25.93 5.71
CA LEU A 222 15.15 -26.67 6.05
C LEU A 222 14.78 -26.53 7.54
N ASP A 223 15.79 -26.50 8.41
CA ASP A 223 15.58 -26.35 9.86
C ASP A 223 15.22 -24.93 10.28
N PHE A 224 15.63 -23.93 9.50
CA PHE A 224 15.45 -22.53 9.83
C PHE A 224 14.07 -21.99 9.47
N PHE A 225 13.53 -22.37 8.31
CA PHE A 225 12.27 -21.81 7.80
C PHE A 225 11.04 -22.66 8.12
N THR A 226 9.89 -22.00 8.23
CA THR A 226 8.59 -22.59 7.93
C THR A 226 8.34 -22.45 6.43
N PHE A 227 7.97 -23.55 5.77
CA PHE A 227 7.70 -23.59 4.34
C PHE A 227 6.22 -23.61 4.04
N ARG A 228 5.78 -22.84 3.01
CA ARG A 228 4.48 -23.00 2.34
C ARG A 228 4.73 -23.08 0.84
N ARG A 229 4.01 -24.00 0.16
CA ARG A 229 4.14 -24.14 -1.29
C ARG A 229 3.46 -22.99 -2.02
N PRO A 230 4.10 -22.37 -3.02
CA PRO A 230 3.45 -21.39 -3.86
C PRO A 230 2.52 -22.06 -4.88
N THR A 231 1.40 -21.41 -5.15
CA THR A 231 0.60 -21.71 -6.35
C THR A 231 -0.09 -20.43 -6.83
N TRP A 232 -0.42 -20.42 -8.12
CA TRP A 232 -1.12 -19.32 -8.75
C TRP A 232 -2.59 -19.23 -8.31
N CYS A 233 -3.29 -20.37 -8.34
CA CYS A 233 -4.71 -20.46 -8.07
C CYS A 233 -5.00 -21.54 -7.02
N THR A 234 -6.26 -21.93 -6.89
CA THR A 234 -6.78 -22.84 -5.87
C THR A 234 -5.79 -23.95 -5.49
N PRO A 235 -5.38 -24.06 -4.22
CA PRO A 235 -4.44 -25.07 -3.78
C PRO A 235 -5.04 -26.47 -3.91
N SER A 236 -4.28 -27.38 -4.51
CA SER A 236 -4.65 -28.80 -4.64
C SER A 236 -4.06 -29.66 -3.51
N LYS A 237 -3.22 -29.11 -2.66
CA LYS A 237 -2.51 -29.80 -1.58
C LYS A 237 -2.48 -28.94 -0.30
N PRO A 238 -2.45 -29.55 0.88
CA PRO A 238 -2.17 -28.84 2.12
C PRO A 238 -0.84 -28.06 2.08
N ASP A 239 -0.68 -27.13 3.01
CA ASP A 239 0.50 -26.27 3.14
C ASP A 239 0.83 -25.48 1.87
N THR A 240 -0.21 -25.17 1.07
CA THR A 240 -0.07 -24.42 -0.18
C THR A 240 -0.78 -23.08 -0.06
N TRP A 241 -0.05 -22.01 -0.30
CA TRP A 241 -0.56 -20.64 -0.33
C TRP A 241 -0.62 -20.13 -1.76
N TYR A 242 -1.62 -19.34 -2.06
CA TYR A 242 -1.86 -18.84 -3.40
C TYR A 242 -2.23 -17.36 -3.38
N TRP A 243 -1.93 -16.66 -4.46
CA TRP A 243 -2.12 -15.23 -4.57
C TRP A 243 -3.17 -14.82 -5.62
N GLY A 244 -3.42 -15.63 -6.61
CA GLY A 244 -4.44 -15.39 -7.61
C GLY A 244 -5.81 -15.88 -7.15
N GLY A 245 -6.67 -14.99 -6.72
CA GLY A 245 -8.06 -15.33 -6.43
C GLY A 245 -8.82 -15.60 -7.72
N MET A 246 -9.26 -16.86 -7.91
CA MET A 246 -10.25 -17.22 -8.94
C MET A 246 -11.63 -17.24 -8.30
N PRO A 247 -12.73 -17.00 -9.03
CA PRO A 247 -14.08 -17.14 -8.50
C PRO A 247 -14.27 -18.54 -7.91
N THR A 248 -14.97 -18.65 -6.78
CA THR A 248 -14.89 -19.71 -5.79
C THR A 248 -13.55 -19.69 -5.06
N GLN A 249 -13.28 -18.59 -4.37
CA GLN A 249 -12.10 -18.50 -3.53
C GLN A 249 -12.13 -19.53 -2.42
N ASN A 250 -10.97 -20.12 -2.13
CA ASN A 250 -10.81 -21.10 -1.08
C ASN A 250 -9.83 -20.58 -0.02
N VAL A 251 -9.98 -21.09 1.18
CA VAL A 251 -9.01 -20.86 2.26
C VAL A 251 -7.89 -21.87 2.12
N ALA A 252 -6.64 -21.42 2.22
CA ALA A 252 -5.48 -22.31 2.29
C ALA A 252 -5.47 -23.04 3.63
N VAL A 253 -5.25 -24.36 3.59
CA VAL A 253 -5.31 -25.23 4.76
C VAL A 253 -3.98 -25.94 4.94
N ALA A 254 -3.46 -25.95 6.16
CA ALA A 254 -2.26 -26.70 6.51
C ALA A 254 -2.54 -28.20 6.60
N SER A 255 -1.47 -29.01 6.60
CA SER A 255 -1.54 -30.47 6.72
C SER A 255 -2.19 -30.96 8.03
N ASN A 256 -2.17 -30.13 9.08
CA ASN A 256 -2.86 -30.39 10.35
C ASN A 256 -4.34 -29.97 10.35
N GLY A 257 -4.90 -29.53 9.23
CA GLY A 257 -6.28 -29.07 9.12
C GLY A 257 -6.53 -27.61 9.51
N ARG A 258 -5.52 -26.88 9.97
CA ARG A 258 -5.66 -25.45 10.31
C ARG A 258 -5.87 -24.61 9.07
N ARG A 259 -6.89 -23.78 9.08
CA ARG A 259 -7.12 -22.75 8.05
C ARG A 259 -6.15 -21.60 8.29
N GLU A 260 -5.40 -21.18 7.28
CA GLU A 260 -4.26 -20.29 7.47
C GLU A 260 -4.38 -18.97 6.76
N MET A 261 -4.77 -18.98 5.49
CA MET A 261 -4.70 -17.82 4.64
C MET A 261 -5.85 -17.82 3.64
N LEU A 262 -6.34 -16.63 3.32
CA LEU A 262 -7.26 -16.41 2.21
C LEU A 262 -6.76 -15.27 1.31
N PRO A 263 -6.94 -15.37 -0.01
CA PRO A 263 -6.57 -14.31 -0.93
C PRO A 263 -7.68 -13.26 -1.03
N VAL A 264 -7.26 -12.03 -1.29
CA VAL A 264 -8.12 -10.90 -1.67
C VAL A 264 -7.50 -10.29 -2.92
N THR A 265 -8.21 -10.26 -4.04
CA THR A 265 -7.66 -9.76 -5.30
C THR A 265 -8.52 -8.65 -5.90
N VAL A 266 -7.89 -7.78 -6.68
CA VAL A 266 -8.51 -6.60 -7.30
C VAL A 266 -9.24 -6.96 -8.60
N SER A 267 -8.70 -7.92 -9.33
CA SER A 267 -9.32 -8.55 -10.49
C SER A 267 -8.84 -10.00 -10.59
N THR A 268 -9.50 -10.83 -11.39
CA THR A 268 -9.00 -12.19 -11.60
C THR A 268 -7.83 -12.19 -12.58
N PRO A 269 -6.79 -12.97 -12.30
CA PRO A 269 -5.71 -13.17 -13.25
C PRO A 269 -6.24 -13.71 -14.60
N HIS A 270 -5.64 -13.27 -15.70
CA HIS A 270 -6.08 -13.61 -17.07
C HIS A 270 -7.54 -13.25 -17.40
N ALA A 271 -8.10 -12.28 -16.67
CA ALA A 271 -9.47 -11.85 -16.91
C ALA A 271 -9.72 -11.39 -18.36
N ALA A 272 -8.73 -10.80 -18.99
CA ALA A 272 -8.89 -10.21 -20.33
C ALA A 272 -8.64 -11.17 -21.51
N MET A 273 -8.19 -12.41 -21.27
CA MET A 273 -7.80 -13.30 -22.35
C MET A 273 -8.52 -14.65 -22.31
N GLU A 274 -9.12 -15.05 -23.40
CA GLU A 274 -9.69 -16.38 -23.61
C GLU A 274 -9.00 -17.09 -24.78
N SER A 275 -8.54 -18.34 -24.54
CA SER A 275 -8.16 -19.23 -25.63
C SER A 275 -9.37 -20.06 -26.04
N PRO A 276 -9.84 -19.99 -27.28
CA PRO A 276 -10.99 -20.77 -27.75
C PRO A 276 -10.72 -22.28 -27.85
N THR A 277 -9.46 -22.70 -27.75
CA THR A 277 -9.09 -24.13 -27.77
C THR A 277 -8.28 -24.49 -26.52
N PRO A 278 -8.86 -25.20 -25.54
CA PRO A 278 -8.11 -25.74 -24.42
C PRO A 278 -7.13 -26.83 -24.93
N GLN A 279 -5.87 -26.45 -25.15
CA GLN A 279 -4.87 -27.49 -25.39
C GLN A 279 -4.40 -28.04 -24.03
N ARG A 280 -4.75 -29.30 -23.81
CA ARG A 280 -4.28 -30.08 -22.65
C ARG A 280 -2.74 -30.09 -22.58
N GLY A 281 -2.18 -29.52 -21.53
CA GLY A 281 -0.83 -29.86 -21.03
C GLY A 281 0.34 -29.04 -21.52
N ARG A 282 0.16 -27.96 -22.28
CA ARG A 282 1.19 -26.95 -22.53
C ARG A 282 0.57 -25.58 -22.38
N GLY A 283 1.31 -24.66 -21.82
CA GLY A 283 0.86 -23.29 -21.61
C GLY A 283 0.13 -22.73 -22.82
N ILE A 284 -0.78 -21.87 -22.58
CA ILE A 284 -1.78 -21.29 -23.45
C ILE A 284 -1.38 -21.35 -24.92
N GLY A 285 -1.97 -22.29 -25.67
CA GLY A 285 -1.65 -22.51 -27.09
C GLY A 285 -2.31 -21.45 -27.96
N ALA A 286 -1.55 -20.93 -28.78
CA ALA A 286 -1.51 -19.66 -29.46
C ALA A 286 -2.36 -19.54 -30.74
N SER A 287 -3.56 -20.00 -30.84
CA SER A 287 -4.24 -19.83 -32.15
C SER A 287 -5.33 -18.76 -32.20
N GLU A 288 -5.94 -18.39 -31.09
CA GLU A 288 -6.98 -17.35 -31.08
C GLU A 288 -7.19 -16.78 -29.68
N PHE A 289 -6.42 -15.78 -29.28
CA PHE A 289 -6.73 -14.97 -28.11
C PHE A 289 -7.67 -13.85 -28.48
N ARG A 290 -8.76 -13.73 -27.74
CA ARG A 290 -9.64 -12.57 -27.81
C ARG A 290 -9.65 -11.90 -26.45
N TRP A 291 -9.61 -10.58 -26.45
CA TRP A 291 -9.84 -9.82 -25.25
C TRP A 291 -11.26 -10.06 -24.75
N ARG A 292 -11.35 -10.60 -23.56
CA ARG A 292 -12.65 -10.75 -22.91
C ARG A 292 -13.01 -9.45 -22.23
N LYS A 293 -14.14 -8.89 -22.63
CA LYS A 293 -14.73 -7.69 -22.01
C LYS A 293 -15.75 -8.04 -20.90
N ASP A 294 -15.95 -9.33 -20.61
CA ASP A 294 -17.01 -9.85 -19.75
C ASP A 294 -16.48 -10.64 -18.54
N VAL A 295 -15.22 -10.44 -18.16
CA VAL A 295 -14.61 -11.19 -17.06
C VAL A 295 -14.51 -10.37 -15.80
N GLN A 296 -14.24 -11.04 -14.70
CA GLN A 296 -14.19 -10.52 -13.34
C GLN A 296 -13.00 -9.59 -13.14
N SER A 297 -13.08 -8.47 -13.80
CA SER A 297 -12.19 -7.33 -13.78
C SER A 297 -12.58 -6.34 -12.67
N ARG A 298 -11.92 -5.20 -12.58
CA ARG A 298 -12.18 -4.18 -11.54
C ARG A 298 -13.64 -3.74 -11.45
N SER A 299 -14.31 -3.64 -12.62
CA SER A 299 -15.72 -3.23 -12.73
C SER A 299 -16.72 -4.34 -12.53
N TRP A 300 -16.28 -5.58 -12.34
CA TRP A 300 -17.19 -6.72 -12.16
C TRP A 300 -17.82 -6.73 -10.78
N HIS A 301 -19.15 -6.85 -10.72
CA HIS A 301 -19.88 -7.10 -9.47
C HIS A 301 -21.28 -7.68 -9.73
N HIS A 302 -21.81 -8.37 -8.75
CA HIS A 302 -23.14 -9.03 -8.82
C HIS A 302 -23.31 -9.90 -10.07
N GLY A 303 -22.25 -10.60 -10.45
CA GLY A 303 -22.27 -11.55 -11.57
C GLY A 303 -22.21 -10.92 -12.97
N ARG A 304 -21.89 -9.63 -13.10
CA ARG A 304 -21.81 -8.92 -14.38
C ARG A 304 -20.77 -7.81 -14.37
N LEU A 305 -20.32 -7.44 -15.56
CA LEU A 305 -19.49 -6.25 -15.77
C LEU A 305 -20.36 -4.98 -15.66
N ASP A 306 -19.91 -4.02 -14.88
CA ASP A 306 -20.48 -2.65 -14.87
C ASP A 306 -19.86 -1.87 -16.02
N THR A 307 -20.70 -1.38 -16.91
CA THR A 307 -20.29 -0.63 -18.11
C THR A 307 -20.42 0.88 -17.99
N ARG A 308 -20.71 1.40 -16.79
CA ARG A 308 -20.73 2.83 -16.55
C ARG A 308 -19.35 3.43 -16.77
N GLU A 309 -19.32 4.68 -17.18
CA GLU A 309 -18.06 5.41 -17.26
C GLU A 309 -17.33 5.37 -15.91
N ASN A 310 -16.02 5.13 -15.96
CA ASN A 310 -15.16 5.04 -14.79
C ASN A 310 -15.56 3.94 -13.76
N ALA A 311 -16.30 2.90 -14.16
CA ALA A 311 -16.67 1.81 -13.26
C ALA A 311 -15.47 1.14 -12.59
N SER A 312 -14.34 1.05 -13.30
CA SER A 312 -13.06 0.53 -12.77
C SER A 312 -12.46 1.34 -11.61
N HIS A 313 -12.92 2.57 -11.38
CA HIS A 313 -12.43 3.40 -10.28
C HIS A 313 -13.06 3.02 -8.92
N TYR A 314 -14.21 2.36 -8.93
CA TYR A 314 -14.97 2.09 -7.70
C TYR A 314 -14.47 0.87 -6.92
N GLY A 315 -13.67 -0.01 -7.53
CA GLY A 315 -13.17 -1.20 -6.87
C GLY A 315 -14.28 -2.19 -6.49
N PHE A 316 -15.25 -2.38 -7.38
CA PHE A 316 -16.42 -3.25 -7.11
C PHE A 316 -16.02 -4.70 -6.88
N PHE A 317 -15.18 -5.26 -7.76
CA PHE A 317 -14.72 -6.63 -7.60
C PHE A 317 -13.89 -6.79 -6.31
N LEU A 318 -13.00 -5.86 -6.03
CA LEU A 318 -12.22 -5.85 -4.78
C LEU A 318 -13.15 -5.83 -3.55
N GLN A 319 -14.23 -5.05 -3.59
CA GLN A 319 -15.20 -5.01 -2.48
C GLN A 319 -15.88 -6.37 -2.28
N GLU A 320 -16.31 -7.04 -3.34
CA GLU A 320 -16.88 -8.40 -3.23
C GLU A 320 -15.88 -9.40 -2.63
N GLN A 321 -14.58 -9.28 -3.00
CA GLN A 321 -13.53 -10.11 -2.43
C GLN A 321 -13.31 -9.83 -0.93
N MET A 322 -13.33 -8.56 -0.54
CA MET A 322 -13.22 -8.14 0.85
C MET A 322 -14.43 -8.60 1.67
N ASP A 323 -15.63 -8.44 1.14
CA ASP A 323 -16.87 -8.88 1.81
C ASP A 323 -16.88 -10.42 1.99
N TRP A 324 -16.44 -11.16 0.97
CA TRP A 324 -16.23 -12.60 1.09
C TRP A 324 -15.24 -12.94 2.20
N ALA A 325 -14.10 -12.24 2.29
CA ALA A 325 -13.11 -12.46 3.32
C ALA A 325 -13.63 -12.15 4.73
N LEU A 326 -14.45 -11.11 4.87
CA LEU A 326 -15.00 -10.63 6.13
C LEU A 326 -16.20 -11.45 6.64
N ALA A 327 -16.72 -12.37 5.84
CA ALA A 327 -17.88 -13.17 6.24
C ALA A 327 -17.58 -14.02 7.49
N PRO A 328 -18.59 -14.23 8.37
CA PRO A 328 -18.41 -14.92 9.67
C PRO A 328 -17.78 -16.30 9.56
N GLU A 329 -18.04 -17.03 8.47
CA GLU A 329 -17.49 -18.37 8.22
C GLU A 329 -15.96 -18.37 8.04
N ARG A 330 -15.33 -17.21 8.02
CA ARG A 330 -13.88 -17.01 7.85
C ARG A 330 -13.23 -16.28 9.03
N GLU A 331 -13.96 -16.21 10.14
CA GLU A 331 -13.45 -15.56 11.35
C GLU A 331 -12.23 -16.26 11.96
N ASP A 332 -12.07 -17.54 11.74
CA ASP A 332 -10.95 -18.36 12.22
C ASP A 332 -9.68 -18.23 11.37
N VAL A 333 -9.76 -17.61 10.17
CA VAL A 333 -8.59 -17.47 9.28
C VAL A 333 -7.71 -16.30 9.75
N PRO A 334 -6.45 -16.54 10.11
CA PRO A 334 -5.60 -15.50 10.70
C PRO A 334 -5.04 -14.51 9.68
N LEU A 335 -4.86 -14.90 8.40
CA LEU A 335 -4.15 -14.11 7.42
C LEU A 335 -5.01 -13.85 6.17
N ALA A 336 -5.18 -12.58 5.84
CA ALA A 336 -5.65 -12.15 4.53
C ALA A 336 -4.45 -11.76 3.66
N PHE A 337 -4.33 -12.33 2.48
CA PHE A 337 -3.28 -12.02 1.51
C PHE A 337 -3.86 -11.21 0.36
N VAL A 338 -3.51 -9.93 0.31
CA VAL A 338 -4.02 -8.99 -0.70
C VAL A 338 -3.08 -8.98 -1.91
N CYS A 339 -3.60 -9.23 -3.05
CA CYS A 339 -2.91 -9.18 -4.33
C CYS A 339 -3.48 -8.03 -5.16
N GLN A 340 -2.75 -6.95 -5.44
CA GLN A 340 -1.34 -6.69 -5.18
C GLN A 340 -1.10 -5.19 -5.04
N TRP A 341 0.17 -4.76 -4.77
CA TRP A 341 0.47 -3.35 -4.59
C TRP A 341 0.84 -2.65 -5.89
N ASN A 342 1.91 -3.08 -6.58
CA ASN A 342 2.62 -2.28 -7.59
C ASN A 342 3.20 -3.09 -8.77
N GLU A 343 2.44 -3.97 -9.39
CA GLU A 343 2.82 -4.66 -10.63
C GLU A 343 2.49 -3.81 -11.88
N TRP A 344 3.07 -2.61 -11.98
CA TRP A 344 2.80 -1.69 -13.09
C TRP A 344 3.29 -2.19 -14.45
N LEU A 345 4.12 -3.22 -14.48
CA LEU A 345 4.77 -3.74 -15.66
C LEU A 345 4.13 -5.03 -16.16
N VAL A 346 3.96 -5.09 -17.46
CA VAL A 346 3.44 -6.26 -18.16
C VAL A 346 4.45 -6.72 -19.22
N PRO A 347 4.90 -7.99 -19.20
CA PRO A 347 5.69 -8.54 -20.28
C PRO A 347 4.94 -8.53 -21.59
N PHE A 348 5.53 -7.89 -22.60
CA PHE A 348 5.00 -7.79 -23.96
C PHE A 348 5.64 -8.85 -24.85
N LEU A 349 4.88 -9.86 -25.22
CA LEU A 349 5.36 -10.95 -26.05
C LEU A 349 4.71 -10.88 -27.43
N THR A 350 5.53 -11.00 -28.45
CA THR A 350 5.08 -11.08 -29.85
C THR A 350 5.70 -12.29 -30.52
N GLU A 351 5.27 -12.56 -31.75
CA GLU A 351 5.83 -13.59 -32.60
C GLU A 351 7.38 -13.51 -32.73
N LYS A 352 7.92 -12.28 -32.72
CA LYS A 352 9.36 -12.04 -32.86
C LYS A 352 10.15 -12.30 -31.57
N SER A 353 9.53 -12.20 -30.43
CA SER A 353 10.21 -12.25 -29.12
C SER A 353 10.22 -13.64 -28.49
N ASN A 354 9.40 -14.60 -28.95
CA ASN A 354 9.31 -15.88 -28.30
C ASN A 354 8.88 -17.05 -29.22
N ASP A 355 9.87 -17.86 -29.62
CA ASP A 355 9.65 -19.11 -30.35
C ASP A 355 8.76 -20.14 -29.61
N LEU A 356 8.67 -20.02 -28.28
CA LEU A 356 7.88 -20.94 -27.45
C LEU A 356 6.38 -20.80 -27.67
N TYR A 357 5.91 -19.61 -28.03
CA TYR A 357 4.49 -19.34 -28.14
C TYR A 357 4.00 -19.31 -29.60
N LYS A 358 4.87 -19.22 -30.61
CA LYS A 358 4.54 -19.25 -32.07
C LYS A 358 3.23 -18.57 -32.43
N MET A 359 3.00 -17.40 -31.80
CA MET A 359 1.75 -16.67 -31.92
C MET A 359 1.80 -15.81 -33.18
N ARG A 360 1.23 -16.29 -34.25
CA ARG A 360 1.14 -15.54 -35.50
C ARG A 360 0.11 -14.43 -35.37
N HIS A 361 0.54 -13.19 -35.57
CA HIS A 361 -0.32 -12.00 -35.63
C HIS A 361 -1.00 -11.54 -34.33
N TRP A 362 -0.42 -11.84 -33.15
CA TRP A 362 -1.04 -11.50 -31.85
C TRP A 362 -0.06 -10.85 -30.89
N ILE A 363 -0.61 -9.99 -30.04
CA ILE A 363 0.04 -9.45 -28.86
C ILE A 363 -0.32 -10.36 -27.69
N HIS A 364 0.65 -10.75 -26.90
CA HIS A 364 0.44 -11.43 -25.63
C HIS A 364 0.99 -10.58 -24.50
N LEU A 365 0.11 -10.14 -23.61
CA LEU A 365 0.44 -9.50 -22.36
C LEU A 365 0.28 -10.54 -21.24
N MET A 366 1.23 -10.57 -20.31
CA MET A 366 1.19 -11.52 -19.19
C MET A 366 0.83 -10.78 -17.92
N ASP A 367 -0.08 -11.37 -17.14
CA ASP A 367 -0.49 -10.95 -15.79
C ASP A 367 -1.30 -9.66 -15.72
N GLU A 368 -0.82 -8.54 -16.21
CA GLU A 368 -1.50 -7.25 -16.24
C GLU A 368 -1.79 -6.83 -17.68
N TYR A 369 -2.82 -6.03 -17.91
CA TYR A 369 -3.23 -5.68 -19.28
C TYR A 369 -3.52 -4.18 -19.45
N ASN A 370 -4.46 -3.66 -18.69
CA ASN A 370 -4.89 -2.26 -18.69
C ASN A 370 -5.53 -1.94 -17.33
N MET A 371 -6.05 -0.73 -17.17
CA MET A 371 -6.69 -0.31 -15.90
C MET A 371 -7.81 -1.28 -15.47
N GLU A 372 -8.61 -1.77 -16.40
CA GLU A 372 -9.74 -2.66 -16.07
C GLU A 372 -9.29 -4.03 -15.56
N SER A 373 -8.22 -4.58 -16.13
CA SER A 373 -7.77 -5.95 -15.89
C SER A 373 -6.52 -6.06 -15.01
N SER A 374 -5.97 -4.94 -14.55
CA SER A 374 -4.83 -4.90 -13.62
C SER A 374 -5.27 -5.11 -12.17
N ARG A 375 -4.30 -5.40 -11.28
CA ARG A 375 -4.59 -5.77 -9.89
C ARG A 375 -3.98 -4.83 -8.84
N ASP A 376 -3.32 -3.75 -9.26
CA ASP A 376 -2.59 -2.86 -8.37
C ASP A 376 -3.49 -1.97 -7.53
N ILE A 377 -3.04 -1.72 -6.30
CA ILE A 377 -3.71 -0.89 -5.30
C ILE A 377 -2.97 0.43 -5.09
N GLU A 378 -1.68 0.49 -5.47
CA GLU A 378 -0.88 1.72 -5.38
C GLU A 378 -1.60 2.88 -6.08
N PRO A 379 -1.66 4.07 -5.48
CA PRO A 379 -2.27 5.24 -6.13
C PRO A 379 -1.67 5.55 -7.50
N MET A 380 -2.55 5.99 -8.42
CA MET A 380 -2.16 6.35 -9.78
C MET A 380 -2.43 7.82 -10.11
N LYS A 381 -1.80 8.31 -11.15
CA LYS A 381 -2.15 9.60 -11.75
C LYS A 381 -3.43 9.46 -12.56
N GLY A 382 -4.40 10.32 -12.30
CA GLY A 382 -5.71 10.20 -12.91
C GLY A 382 -6.40 8.89 -12.51
N GLY A 383 -7.27 8.36 -13.37
CA GLY A 383 -7.93 7.08 -13.13
C GLY A 383 -8.55 6.97 -11.74
N PHE A 384 -8.31 5.89 -11.05
CA PHE A 384 -8.84 5.67 -9.70
C PHE A 384 -8.11 6.43 -8.58
N GLN A 385 -7.06 7.18 -8.86
CA GLN A 385 -6.27 7.93 -7.87
C GLN A 385 -5.89 7.06 -6.67
N ASP A 386 -6.39 7.37 -5.47
CA ASP A 386 -6.14 6.64 -4.21
C ASP A 386 -7.31 5.78 -3.71
N ALA A 387 -8.36 5.60 -4.53
CA ALA A 387 -9.56 4.90 -4.13
C ALA A 387 -9.30 3.46 -3.64
N TYR A 388 -8.44 2.72 -4.33
CA TYR A 388 -8.08 1.36 -3.96
C TYR A 388 -7.22 1.31 -2.69
N TYR A 389 -6.32 2.28 -2.50
CA TYR A 389 -5.55 2.38 -1.28
C TYR A 389 -6.44 2.61 -0.05
N LEU A 390 -7.38 3.56 -0.12
CA LEU A 390 -8.29 3.82 0.99
C LEU A 390 -9.30 2.68 1.19
N GLN A 391 -9.67 1.96 0.13
CA GLN A 391 -10.45 0.72 0.24
C GLN A 391 -9.64 -0.38 0.94
N LEU A 392 -8.33 -0.51 0.67
CA LEU A 392 -7.43 -1.40 1.42
C LEU A 392 -7.37 -1.01 2.90
N VAL A 393 -7.23 0.28 3.23
CA VAL A 393 -7.27 0.78 4.62
C VAL A 393 -8.58 0.35 5.31
N ASN A 394 -9.72 0.50 4.63
CA ASN A 394 -11.02 0.06 5.13
C ASN A 394 -11.07 -1.44 5.39
N PHE A 395 -10.56 -2.25 4.48
CA PHE A 395 -10.50 -3.70 4.65
C PHE A 395 -9.63 -4.09 5.84
N VAL A 396 -8.42 -3.55 5.95
CA VAL A 396 -7.50 -3.84 7.06
C VAL A 396 -8.16 -3.53 8.40
N ARG A 397 -8.84 -2.38 8.50
CA ARG A 397 -9.55 -1.98 9.72
C ARG A 397 -10.69 -2.94 10.07
N ARG A 398 -11.53 -3.33 9.11
CA ARG A 398 -12.61 -4.31 9.32
C ARG A 398 -12.08 -5.70 9.64
N TRP A 399 -11.00 -6.11 9.00
CA TRP A 399 -10.35 -7.39 9.21
C TRP A 399 -9.74 -7.50 10.59
N LYS A 400 -8.96 -6.51 11.02
CA LYS A 400 -8.18 -6.53 12.26
C LYS A 400 -8.89 -5.90 13.46
N GLY A 401 -9.95 -5.12 13.25
CA GLY A 401 -10.48 -4.21 14.25
C GLY A 401 -9.50 -3.06 14.54
N LEU A 402 -9.92 -2.15 15.41
CA LEU A 402 -9.10 -1.00 15.83
C LEU A 402 -8.99 -0.94 17.36
N PRO A 403 -7.87 -0.44 17.91
CA PRO A 403 -7.79 -0.08 19.33
C PRO A 403 -8.75 1.09 19.62
N ASP A 404 -8.97 1.39 20.87
CA ASP A 404 -9.66 2.62 21.24
C ASP A 404 -8.78 3.82 20.87
N PRO A 405 -9.36 4.91 20.32
CA PRO A 405 -8.59 6.10 20.00
C PRO A 405 -8.03 6.74 21.27
N ALA A 406 -6.91 7.42 21.16
CA ALA A 406 -6.46 8.32 22.21
C ALA A 406 -7.48 9.47 22.36
N VAL A 407 -7.97 9.66 23.58
CA VAL A 407 -8.95 10.69 23.95
C VAL A 407 -8.30 11.66 24.90
N ALA A 408 -8.33 12.98 24.60
CA ALA A 408 -7.85 14.01 25.48
C ALA A 408 -8.89 14.40 26.53
N GLY A 409 -8.54 14.37 27.80
CA GLY A 409 -9.25 15.08 28.85
C GLY A 409 -8.89 16.59 28.84
N LYS A 410 -9.45 17.34 29.79
CA LYS A 410 -9.15 18.76 29.94
C LYS A 410 -7.66 18.97 30.27
N GLY A 411 -6.93 19.65 29.38
CA GLY A 411 -5.51 19.91 29.50
C GLY A 411 -4.59 18.78 29.02
N ASP A 412 -5.11 17.57 28.76
CA ASP A 412 -4.31 16.48 28.18
C ASP A 412 -3.83 16.84 26.78
N THR A 413 -2.68 16.25 26.41
CA THR A 413 -2.10 16.39 25.06
C THR A 413 -2.14 15.04 24.35
N VAL A 414 -2.68 15.00 23.15
CA VAL A 414 -2.52 13.88 22.22
C VAL A 414 -1.37 14.16 21.28
N VAL A 415 -0.47 13.19 21.14
CA VAL A 415 0.72 13.28 20.29
C VAL A 415 0.56 12.35 19.09
N PHE A 416 0.63 12.92 17.91
CA PHE A 416 0.57 12.24 16.61
C PHE A 416 1.99 12.19 16.05
N VAL A 417 2.63 11.05 16.17
CA VAL A 417 4.03 10.86 15.72
C VAL A 417 4.07 10.59 14.23
N GLU A 418 4.95 11.28 13.51
CA GLU A 418 5.16 11.11 12.07
C GLU A 418 6.43 10.34 11.73
N PRO A 419 6.42 9.52 10.68
CA PRO A 419 7.62 8.98 10.09
C PRO A 419 8.49 10.13 9.54
N THR A 420 9.79 10.12 9.83
CA THR A 420 10.73 11.11 9.31
C THR A 420 11.70 10.49 8.31
N GLY A 421 12.31 11.32 7.45
CA GLY A 421 13.25 10.92 6.39
C GLY A 421 12.60 10.93 4.99
N ASP A 422 11.34 11.28 4.90
CA ASP A 422 10.56 11.35 3.66
C ASP A 422 10.63 12.72 2.98
N CYS A 423 11.03 13.77 3.70
CA CYS A 423 11.36 15.09 3.13
C CYS A 423 12.71 15.15 2.40
N ALA A 424 13.45 14.03 2.35
CA ALA A 424 14.69 13.97 1.59
C ALA A 424 14.44 14.28 0.11
N PRO A 425 15.34 15.02 -0.56
CA PRO A 425 15.19 15.33 -1.96
C PRO A 425 15.12 14.06 -2.82
N ARG A 426 14.19 14.02 -3.77
CA ARG A 426 14.21 13.03 -4.83
C ARG A 426 15.15 13.48 -5.93
N ASN A 427 16.06 12.64 -6.33
CA ASN A 427 16.92 12.80 -7.50
C ASN A 427 17.31 11.39 -7.98
N HIS A 428 16.41 10.77 -8.71
CA HIS A 428 16.55 9.37 -9.12
C HIS A 428 16.13 9.18 -10.58
N PRO A 429 16.87 8.41 -11.40
CA PRO A 429 16.45 8.12 -12.75
C PRO A 429 15.10 7.39 -12.77
N GLY A 430 14.29 7.72 -13.76
CA GLY A 430 13.12 6.95 -14.16
C GLY A 430 13.42 6.04 -15.34
N TYR A 431 12.37 5.62 -16.06
CA TYR A 431 12.55 5.00 -17.37
C TYR A 431 13.18 5.98 -18.36
N ASP A 432 13.88 5.47 -19.39
CA ASP A 432 14.78 6.24 -20.26
C ASP A 432 14.18 7.54 -20.82
N ALA A 433 12.93 7.52 -21.28
CA ALA A 433 12.27 8.71 -21.79
C ALA A 433 11.78 9.68 -20.69
N CYS A 434 11.81 9.27 -19.42
CA CYS A 434 11.43 10.14 -18.27
C CYS A 434 12.62 10.97 -17.75
N GLY A 435 13.84 10.57 -18.05
CA GLY A 435 15.03 11.21 -17.49
C GLY A 435 15.14 11.01 -15.98
N VAL A 436 15.46 12.08 -15.27
CA VAL A 436 15.62 12.06 -13.80
C VAL A 436 14.41 12.68 -13.14
N TYR A 437 13.77 11.94 -12.24
CA TYR A 437 12.76 12.47 -11.35
C TYR A 437 13.39 13.27 -10.22
N THR A 438 12.95 14.51 -10.08
CA THR A 438 13.42 15.41 -9.03
C THR A 438 12.24 15.90 -8.18
N ASN A 439 12.43 15.97 -6.87
CA ASN A 439 11.52 16.62 -5.96
C ASN A 439 12.33 17.26 -4.82
N PHE A 440 12.33 18.59 -4.77
CA PHE A 440 13.03 19.40 -3.77
C PHE A 440 12.04 20.23 -2.94
N THR A 441 10.80 19.77 -2.84
CA THR A 441 9.74 20.52 -2.15
C THR A 441 9.75 20.32 -0.63
N GLY A 442 10.41 19.27 -0.12
CA GLY A 442 10.56 19.03 1.32
C GLY A 442 11.43 20.11 1.98
N ARG A 443 10.88 20.78 3.01
CA ARG A 443 11.58 21.84 3.78
C ARG A 443 11.45 21.62 5.27
N ASN A 444 10.22 21.56 5.75
CA ASN A 444 9.87 21.31 7.15
C ASN A 444 9.44 19.85 7.29
N GLU A 445 10.30 19.05 7.87
CA GLU A 445 10.00 17.64 8.11
C GLU A 445 9.33 17.49 9.47
N PHE A 446 8.07 17.06 9.49
CA PHE A 446 7.31 16.85 10.71
C PHE A 446 7.85 15.64 11.48
N ALA A 447 8.05 15.84 12.79
CA ALA A 447 8.40 14.75 13.70
C ALA A 447 7.17 14.27 14.48
N ASP A 448 6.35 15.20 14.90
CA ASP A 448 5.06 14.95 15.55
C ASP A 448 4.18 16.20 15.52
N VAL A 449 2.87 15.97 15.77
CA VAL A 449 1.91 17.05 16.04
C VAL A 449 1.28 16.80 17.41
N CYS A 450 1.34 17.82 18.26
CA CYS A 450 0.71 17.82 19.58
C CYS A 450 -0.59 18.62 19.54
N VAL A 451 -1.68 18.06 20.08
CA VAL A 451 -2.96 18.75 20.21
C VAL A 451 -3.47 18.65 21.63
N SER A 452 -3.84 19.78 22.24
CA SER A 452 -4.48 19.83 23.56
C SER A 452 -5.70 20.73 23.56
N CYS A 453 -6.59 20.52 24.54
CA CYS A 453 -7.78 21.34 24.76
C CYS A 453 -7.97 21.61 26.25
N ASP A 454 -8.08 22.89 26.63
CA ASP A 454 -8.33 23.31 28.02
C ASP A 454 -9.84 23.51 28.33
N GLY A 455 -10.70 23.22 27.34
CA GLY A 455 -12.15 23.43 27.42
C GLY A 455 -12.60 24.80 26.92
N THR A 456 -11.67 25.70 26.58
CA THR A 456 -11.96 27.03 26.00
C THR A 456 -11.28 27.22 24.64
N LYS A 457 -10.12 26.63 24.44
CA LYS A 457 -9.32 26.69 23.22
C LYS A 457 -8.62 25.38 22.93
N LEU A 458 -8.34 25.16 21.66
CA LEU A 458 -7.44 24.14 21.14
C LEU A 458 -6.04 24.73 20.94
N VAL A 459 -5.02 23.98 21.30
CA VAL A 459 -3.63 24.31 21.01
C VAL A 459 -3.05 23.23 20.11
N PHE A 460 -2.65 23.61 18.92
CA PHE A 460 -1.96 22.76 17.94
C PHE A 460 -0.50 23.17 17.90
N THR A 461 0.41 22.21 17.96
CA THR A 461 1.86 22.43 17.81
C THR A 461 2.44 21.38 16.89
N ALA A 462 3.06 21.79 15.78
CA ALA A 462 3.84 20.92 14.92
C ALA A 462 5.33 21.01 15.29
N ASN A 463 5.90 19.89 15.67
CA ASN A 463 7.33 19.76 15.91
C ASN A 463 7.98 19.24 14.63
N THR A 464 9.08 19.87 14.22
CA THR A 464 9.83 19.51 13.02
C THR A 464 11.25 19.09 13.39
N VAL A 465 11.88 18.26 12.55
CA VAL A 465 13.26 17.76 12.76
C VAL A 465 14.29 18.91 12.87
N LYS A 466 14.04 20.00 12.15
CA LYS A 466 14.82 21.26 12.23
C LYS A 466 13.89 22.41 12.60
N PRO A 467 14.38 23.55 13.09
CA PRO A 467 13.55 24.72 13.36
C PRO A 467 12.66 25.07 12.15
N PRO A 468 11.33 25.25 12.34
CA PRO A 468 10.40 25.40 11.24
C PRO A 468 10.59 26.72 10.49
N LEU A 469 10.53 26.67 9.18
CA LEU A 469 10.54 27.82 8.28
C LEU A 469 9.09 28.22 7.95
N CYS A 470 8.66 29.37 8.45
CA CYS A 470 7.30 29.91 8.28
C CYS A 470 7.26 31.12 7.33
N ASP A 471 8.16 31.19 6.37
CA ASP A 471 8.48 32.35 5.53
C ASP A 471 7.58 32.51 4.28
N ARG A 472 6.83 31.48 3.91
CA ARG A 472 5.95 31.48 2.71
C ARG A 472 4.50 31.33 3.10
N GLU A 473 3.59 31.87 2.27
CA GLU A 473 2.13 31.69 2.47
C GLU A 473 1.67 30.24 2.45
N THR A 474 2.47 29.38 1.82
CA THR A 474 2.20 27.95 1.67
C THR A 474 2.92 27.10 2.71
N SER A 475 3.68 27.71 3.65
CA SER A 475 4.39 26.97 4.69
C SER A 475 3.55 26.76 5.94
N MET A 476 3.77 25.61 6.58
CA MET A 476 3.19 25.29 7.90
C MET A 476 1.67 25.55 7.95
N ASN A 477 0.94 24.97 6.99
CA ASN A 477 -0.52 25.07 6.93
C ASN A 477 -1.17 24.06 7.87
N LEU A 478 -2.05 24.53 8.73
CA LEU A 478 -2.97 23.70 9.50
C LEU A 478 -4.36 23.75 8.85
N PHE A 479 -4.86 22.58 8.47
CA PHE A 479 -6.18 22.38 7.92
C PHE A 479 -7.07 21.70 8.95
N LEU A 480 -8.29 22.22 9.15
CA LEU A 480 -9.30 21.63 10.05
C LEU A 480 -10.56 21.25 9.29
N ARG A 481 -11.16 20.12 9.64
CA ARG A 481 -12.51 19.71 9.23
C ARG A 481 -13.37 19.62 10.49
N VAL A 482 -14.17 20.66 10.71
CA VAL A 482 -15.05 20.78 11.87
C VAL A 482 -16.40 20.12 11.55
N PRO A 483 -16.96 19.27 12.43
CA PRO A 483 -18.24 18.64 12.22
C PRO A 483 -19.37 19.67 12.01
N GLY A 484 -20.29 19.38 11.08
CA GLY A 484 -21.46 20.21 10.82
C GLY A 484 -21.20 21.49 10.02
N LYS A 485 -19.95 21.71 9.55
CA LYS A 485 -19.62 22.81 8.64
C LYS A 485 -19.33 22.29 7.24
N GLU A 486 -19.70 23.05 6.22
CA GLU A 486 -19.42 22.69 4.81
C GLU A 486 -17.94 22.84 4.49
N PRO A 487 -17.29 21.79 3.96
CA PRO A 487 -15.90 21.83 3.58
C PRO A 487 -15.69 22.52 2.23
N ASP A 488 -14.46 23.01 2.01
CA ASP A 488 -13.99 23.48 0.72
C ASP A 488 -13.65 22.34 -0.25
N ALA A 489 -13.11 22.66 -1.43
CA ALA A 489 -12.73 21.70 -2.47
C ALA A 489 -11.67 20.67 -2.02
N LEU A 490 -10.83 21.00 -1.02
CA LEU A 490 -9.88 20.07 -0.41
C LEU A 490 -10.48 19.27 0.76
N GLY A 491 -11.73 19.51 1.12
CA GLY A 491 -12.42 18.80 2.21
C GLY A 491 -12.24 19.43 3.59
N TYR A 492 -11.78 20.67 3.70
CA TYR A 492 -11.52 21.36 4.98
C TYR A 492 -12.43 22.58 5.18
N THR A 493 -12.72 22.86 6.44
CA THR A 493 -13.59 23.99 6.83
C THR A 493 -12.81 25.24 7.24
N HIS A 494 -11.57 25.07 7.73
CA HIS A 494 -10.70 26.16 8.19
C HIS A 494 -9.27 25.88 7.76
N ARG A 495 -8.54 26.94 7.46
CA ARG A 495 -7.10 26.91 7.13
C ARG A 495 -6.35 27.99 7.87
N TYR A 496 -5.28 27.59 8.56
CA TYR A 496 -4.36 28.49 9.23
C TYR A 496 -2.97 28.35 8.59
N ARG A 497 -2.20 29.42 8.48
CA ARG A 497 -0.96 29.43 7.69
C ARG A 497 0.19 30.09 8.44
N ARG A 498 1.43 29.68 8.12
CA ARG A 498 2.68 30.36 8.49
C ARG A 498 3.03 30.32 9.98
N ALA A 499 2.62 29.29 10.69
CA ALA A 499 3.05 29.08 12.06
C ALA A 499 3.13 27.59 12.40
N ALA A 500 4.05 27.24 13.28
CA ALA A 500 4.17 25.89 13.83
C ALA A 500 3.30 25.70 15.09
N ARG A 501 2.63 26.75 15.56
CA ARG A 501 1.73 26.71 16.72
C ARG A 501 0.53 27.61 16.49
N TYR A 502 -0.65 27.08 16.82
CA TYR A 502 -1.91 27.83 16.79
C TYR A 502 -2.67 27.61 18.09
N GLU A 503 -3.24 28.70 18.62
CA GLU A 503 -4.21 28.69 19.71
C GLU A 503 -5.55 29.17 19.14
N ILE A 504 -6.54 28.28 19.13
CA ILE A 504 -7.81 28.50 18.44
C ILE A 504 -8.94 28.41 19.47
N PRO A 505 -9.66 29.51 19.76
CA PRO A 505 -10.85 29.47 20.62
C PRO A 505 -11.90 28.48 20.09
N LEU A 506 -12.50 27.69 20.98
CA LEU A 506 -13.57 26.75 20.59
C LEU A 506 -14.78 27.49 19.99
N ALA A 507 -15.04 28.72 20.43
CA ALA A 507 -16.08 29.57 19.89
C ALA A 507 -15.89 29.88 18.39
N ASP A 508 -14.65 30.08 17.92
CA ASP A 508 -14.35 30.33 16.51
C ASP A 508 -14.69 29.12 15.62
N LEU A 509 -14.68 27.94 16.21
CA LEU A 509 -15.03 26.70 15.57
C LEU A 509 -16.50 26.30 15.75
N GLY A 510 -17.25 27.00 16.63
CA GLY A 510 -18.62 26.63 17.03
C GLY A 510 -18.67 25.38 17.90
N LEU A 511 -17.59 25.15 18.67
CA LEU A 511 -17.42 24.01 19.58
C LEU A 511 -17.47 24.43 21.06
N ASP A 512 -17.79 25.70 21.35
CA ASP A 512 -17.96 26.22 22.70
C ASP A 512 -19.13 25.51 23.41
N GLY A 513 -18.89 25.11 24.66
CA GLY A 513 -19.88 24.36 25.45
C GLY A 513 -20.02 22.88 25.08
N ALA A 514 -19.26 22.38 24.12
CA ALA A 514 -19.30 20.97 23.74
C ALA A 514 -18.76 20.09 24.87
N GLN A 515 -19.55 19.07 25.27
CA GLN A 515 -19.15 18.07 26.28
C GLN A 515 -18.12 17.11 25.71
N ARG A 516 -18.27 16.72 24.44
CA ARG A 516 -17.38 15.87 23.69
C ARG A 516 -17.41 16.26 22.23
N PHE A 517 -16.26 16.22 21.54
CA PHE A 517 -16.22 16.41 20.10
C PHE A 517 -15.06 15.63 19.45
N GLU A 518 -15.19 15.44 18.16
CA GLU A 518 -14.17 14.87 17.30
C GLU A 518 -13.83 15.90 16.22
N LEU A 519 -12.55 16.11 15.96
CA LEU A 519 -12.05 17.08 15.00
C LEU A 519 -11.02 16.43 14.10
N GLN A 520 -11.20 16.51 12.79
CA GLN A 520 -10.18 16.07 11.86
C GLN A 520 -9.24 17.22 11.52
N PHE A 521 -7.96 16.92 11.42
CA PHE A 521 -6.97 17.91 11.01
C PHE A 521 -5.82 17.30 10.21
N LYS A 522 -5.13 18.17 9.49
CA LYS A 522 -3.90 17.88 8.75
C LYS A 522 -2.95 19.05 8.86
N TRP A 523 -1.67 18.76 9.01
CA TRP A 523 -0.62 19.77 8.81
C TRP A 523 0.10 19.52 7.49
N SER A 524 0.48 20.58 6.78
CA SER A 524 1.24 20.46 5.53
C SER A 524 2.20 21.63 5.35
N ASP A 525 3.39 21.33 4.92
CA ASP A 525 4.40 22.32 4.54
C ASP A 525 4.64 22.30 3.04
N ASN A 526 3.61 22.51 2.27
CA ASN A 526 3.73 22.60 0.83
C ASN A 526 2.65 23.47 0.21
N ARG A 527 2.92 23.92 -1.01
CA ARG A 527 1.92 24.56 -1.85
C ARG A 527 0.88 23.49 -2.22
N GLN A 528 -0.31 23.69 -1.72
CA GLN A 528 -1.47 22.94 -2.15
C GLN A 528 -2.14 23.70 -3.26
N ALA A 529 -2.05 23.19 -4.48
CA ALA A 529 -3.06 23.48 -5.47
C ALA A 529 -4.39 22.87 -4.99
N ASP A 530 -5.48 23.05 -5.70
CA ASP A 530 -6.76 22.44 -5.32
C ASP A 530 -6.81 20.95 -5.73
N ASP A 531 -5.72 20.23 -5.48
CA ASP A 531 -5.54 18.81 -5.76
C ASP A 531 -5.09 18.05 -4.49
N PRO A 532 -5.99 17.28 -3.85
CA PRO A 532 -5.66 16.49 -2.67
C PRO A 532 -4.56 15.44 -2.89
N MET A 533 -4.30 15.04 -4.13
CA MET A 533 -3.21 14.09 -4.44
C MET A 533 -1.83 14.70 -4.23
N ASP A 534 -1.73 16.05 -4.20
CA ASP A 534 -0.47 16.74 -3.92
C ASP A 534 0.07 16.45 -2.50
N PHE A 535 -0.82 16.12 -1.54
CA PHE A 535 -0.42 15.69 -0.20
C PHE A 535 0.37 14.36 -0.16
N TYR A 536 0.36 13.58 -1.23
CA TYR A 536 1.21 12.39 -1.38
C TYR A 536 2.60 12.72 -1.92
N VAL A 537 2.70 13.77 -2.74
CA VAL A 537 3.86 13.99 -3.61
C VAL A 537 4.78 15.07 -3.09
N ASN A 538 4.24 16.25 -2.77
CA ASN A 538 5.04 17.43 -2.51
C ASN A 538 5.13 17.78 -1.03
N GLY A 539 6.28 18.35 -0.64
CA GLY A 539 6.55 18.79 0.73
C GLY A 539 6.43 17.68 1.76
N ASP A 540 5.94 18.05 2.93
CA ASP A 540 5.57 17.14 3.99
C ASP A 540 4.11 17.37 4.41
N ALA A 541 3.43 16.27 4.76
CA ALA A 541 2.04 16.31 5.22
C ALA A 541 1.83 15.31 6.37
N ALA A 542 1.31 15.79 7.46
CA ALA A 542 1.02 15.05 8.68
C ALA A 542 -0.51 14.97 8.92
N PRO A 543 -1.15 13.83 8.63
CA PRO A 543 -0.64 12.65 7.96
C PRO A 543 -0.59 12.79 6.44
N ARG A 544 0.17 11.91 5.76
CA ARG A 544 0.32 11.92 4.30
C ARG A 544 -0.96 11.54 3.56
N GLY A 545 -1.11 12.08 2.34
CA GLY A 545 -2.22 11.79 1.43
C GLY A 545 -3.56 12.32 1.91
N ARG A 546 -4.66 11.62 1.59
CA ARG A 546 -6.02 12.01 2.00
C ARG A 546 -6.40 11.58 3.43
N LEU A 547 -5.50 10.96 4.17
CA LEU A 547 -5.72 10.71 5.59
C LEU A 547 -5.67 12.01 6.38
N ASN A 548 -6.43 12.08 7.46
CA ASN A 548 -6.42 13.16 8.45
C ASN A 548 -6.21 12.57 9.83
N TYR A 549 -5.60 13.31 10.73
CA TYR A 549 -5.64 12.99 12.14
C TYR A 549 -7.02 13.26 12.71
N LEU A 550 -7.45 12.42 13.64
CA LEU A 550 -8.69 12.55 14.40
C LEU A 550 -8.33 12.85 15.86
N PHE A 551 -8.55 14.10 16.26
CA PHE A 551 -8.47 14.50 17.66
C PHE A 551 -9.83 14.28 18.32
N VAL A 552 -9.83 13.55 19.43
CA VAL A 552 -11.03 13.26 20.23
C VAL A 552 -10.87 13.94 21.58
N TYR A 553 -11.80 14.82 21.94
CA TYR A 553 -11.86 15.50 23.22
C TYR A 553 -13.05 15.03 24.05
N ASP A 554 -12.82 14.70 25.30
CA ASP A 554 -13.84 14.39 26.31
C ASP A 554 -13.38 14.91 27.67
N PRO A 555 -13.95 16.02 28.18
CA PRO A 555 -13.50 16.62 29.44
C PRO A 555 -13.69 15.71 30.66
N GLN A 556 -14.52 14.66 30.55
CA GLN A 556 -14.74 13.71 31.65
C GLN A 556 -13.69 12.60 31.72
N GLN A 557 -12.82 12.47 30.71
CA GLN A 557 -11.76 11.43 30.67
C GLN A 557 -10.70 11.63 31.76
N GLY A 558 -10.45 12.85 32.24
CA GLY A 558 -9.48 13.18 33.30
C GLY A 558 -9.93 12.81 34.72
N ASN A 559 -11.21 12.51 34.94
CA ASN A 559 -11.78 12.22 36.27
C ASN A 559 -11.90 10.73 36.60
N ARG A 560 -11.36 9.85 35.77
CA ARG A 560 -11.35 8.39 35.96
C ARG A 560 -9.94 7.89 36.30
N SER A 561 -9.34 8.44 37.38
CA SER A 561 -8.11 7.90 38.00
C SER A 561 -8.49 6.89 39.08
#